data_75be26bd5342a26c4e177562e6dd5a1d
#
_entry.id   75be26bd5342a26c4e177562e6dd5a1d
#
_cell.length_a   1.000
_cell.length_b   1.000
_cell.length_c   1.000
_cell.angle_alpha   90.00
_cell.angle_beta   90.00
_cell.angle_gamma   90.00
#
_symmetry.space_group_name_H-M   'P 1'
#
loop_
_entity.id
_entity.type
_entity.pdbx_description
1 polymer ?
#
loop_
_entity_poly.entity_id
_entity_poly.type
_entity_poly.pdbx_seq_one_letter_code
_entity_poly.pdbx_strand_id
1 'polypeptide(L)'
;MDTNHIRNFSIIAHIDHGKSTLADRLIEMTGTVQKRDMEAQILDTMELERERGITIKEQSARLMYKYKNGEMYELNLIDTPGHVDFNYEVSRSLSACEGAILIIDATQGVQAQTLANVYLALDNNLEIIPVVNKIDLPSADVERVKKEVENVIGLDMSEAVPVSAKTGLNVENVLERIVELIPPPEDRSDKPLRCLIFDSIFDPYKGAIAYVRIMDGEIRPGMEIKMMSSGKVYTVTEVGYFTPLPKVTAALTCGSVGYVAASIKNVGDCAVGDTITSAENGAKEPLPGYRKALPMVFCGLYPIESKDYDQLKMALEKLQLNDAALEYVPETSQALGFGFRCGFLGLLHMDVVQERLEREYNLKLITTAPSVIYHVFKTDGEMIAVDNPAELPPMTKIEHIEEPIAKVEILVPSDMVGNVMELVQNRRGEFQTMTYLDETRVDLSYKIPLAEIIFDFFDKLKSATKGYASLDYQISGYQKTDAVKLDILLNGDLIDALSIVVHKSNAASRGRVLALRLKDIIPRQQFEVPIQAAVGSKIIARETIKAYKKDVLAKCYGGDVSRKKKLLEKQKEGKKRMKQVGSVEIPQEAFMAVLKDD
;
A
#
# COMPACT_ATOMS: atom_id res chain seq x y z
N MET A 1 13.56 -32.37 11.10
CA MET A 1 12.29 -33.10 11.09
C MET A 1 12.17 -33.76 9.72
N ASP A 2 11.49 -34.89 9.58
CA ASP A 2 11.23 -35.47 8.26
C ASP A 2 10.28 -34.53 7.50
N THR A 3 10.56 -34.27 6.21
CA THR A 3 9.75 -33.41 5.34
C THR A 3 8.28 -33.84 5.31
N ASN A 4 7.99 -35.14 5.43
CA ASN A 4 6.62 -35.67 5.50
C ASN A 4 5.76 -35.09 6.64
N HIS A 5 6.40 -34.59 7.70
CA HIS A 5 5.74 -34.00 8.86
C HIS A 5 5.79 -32.46 8.85
N ILE A 6 6.15 -31.83 7.74
CA ILE A 6 6.16 -30.38 7.57
C ILE A 6 4.95 -29.95 6.74
N ARG A 7 4.30 -28.85 7.12
CA ARG A 7 3.25 -28.19 6.35
C ARG A 7 3.52 -26.69 6.33
N ASN A 8 3.69 -26.13 5.14
CA ASN A 8 3.88 -24.69 4.97
C ASN A 8 2.62 -24.12 4.35
N PHE A 9 2.04 -23.14 5.01
CA PHE A 9 0.77 -22.56 4.58
C PHE A 9 0.69 -21.08 4.93
N SER A 10 -0.13 -20.40 4.16
CA SER A 10 -0.50 -19.01 4.41
C SER A 10 -2.00 -18.90 4.72
N ILE A 11 -2.40 -17.80 5.33
CA ILE A 11 -3.81 -17.45 5.52
C ILE A 11 -4.16 -16.29 4.61
N ILE A 12 -5.07 -16.51 3.68
CA ILE A 12 -5.60 -15.51 2.76
C ILE A 12 -7.03 -15.15 3.13
N ALA A 13 -7.33 -13.87 3.16
CA ALA A 13 -8.63 -13.37 3.57
C ALA A 13 -8.87 -11.96 3.02
N HIS A 14 -10.13 -11.58 2.90
CA HIS A 14 -10.48 -10.17 2.80
C HIS A 14 -10.28 -9.47 4.15
N ILE A 15 -10.14 -8.13 4.13
CA ILE A 15 -10.05 -7.29 5.33
C ILE A 15 -11.26 -7.59 6.24
N ASP A 16 -11.04 -7.64 7.54
CA ASP A 16 -12.06 -7.92 8.57
C ASP A 16 -12.71 -9.31 8.52
N HIS A 17 -12.30 -10.25 7.67
CA HIS A 17 -12.80 -11.63 7.69
C HIS A 17 -12.27 -12.46 8.87
N GLY A 18 -11.29 -11.94 9.63
CA GLY A 18 -10.78 -12.56 10.86
C GLY A 18 -9.49 -13.34 10.70
N LYS A 19 -8.63 -12.95 9.76
CA LYS A 19 -7.31 -13.55 9.49
C LYS A 19 -6.44 -13.60 10.74
N SER A 20 -6.10 -12.44 11.33
CA SER A 20 -5.23 -12.35 12.51
C SER A 20 -5.85 -13.04 13.73
N THR A 21 -7.19 -13.01 13.86
CA THR A 21 -7.90 -13.74 14.94
C THR A 21 -7.77 -15.26 14.80
N LEU A 22 -7.83 -15.80 13.57
CA LEU A 22 -7.61 -17.22 13.35
C LEU A 22 -6.16 -17.60 13.59
N ALA A 23 -5.20 -16.81 13.12
CA ALA A 23 -3.77 -17.00 13.38
C ALA A 23 -3.47 -17.08 14.88
N ASP A 24 -4.01 -16.15 15.68
CA ASP A 24 -3.90 -16.17 17.14
C ASP A 24 -4.42 -17.47 17.75
N ARG A 25 -5.57 -17.97 17.28
CA ARG A 25 -6.14 -19.24 17.78
C ARG A 25 -5.29 -20.45 17.41
N LEU A 26 -4.72 -20.50 16.21
CA LEU A 26 -3.82 -21.58 15.82
C LEU A 26 -2.55 -21.59 16.70
N ILE A 27 -1.98 -20.41 16.98
CA ILE A 27 -0.84 -20.24 17.88
C ILE A 27 -1.18 -20.66 19.32
N GLU A 28 -2.34 -20.26 19.83
CA GLU A 28 -2.81 -20.62 21.18
C GLU A 28 -3.03 -22.12 21.32
N MET A 29 -3.74 -22.75 20.37
CA MET A 29 -4.11 -24.17 20.43
C MET A 29 -2.92 -25.09 20.28
N THR A 30 -1.91 -24.71 19.53
CA THR A 30 -0.65 -25.46 19.41
C THR A 30 0.27 -25.26 20.63
N GLY A 31 -0.08 -24.35 21.54
CA GLY A 31 0.74 -24.06 22.72
C GLY A 31 2.08 -23.41 22.40
N THR A 32 2.23 -22.85 21.21
CA THR A 32 3.45 -22.18 20.75
C THR A 32 3.78 -20.99 21.64
N VAL A 33 2.74 -20.26 22.09
CA VAL A 33 2.81 -19.19 23.09
C VAL A 33 1.97 -19.58 24.30
N GLN A 34 2.48 -19.32 25.50
CA GLN A 34 1.72 -19.61 26.72
C GLN A 34 0.51 -18.69 26.83
N LYS A 35 -0.63 -19.21 27.35
CA LYS A 35 -1.88 -18.42 27.48
C LYS A 35 -1.72 -17.08 28.20
N ARG A 36 -0.81 -16.99 29.17
CA ARG A 36 -0.55 -15.75 29.92
C ARG A 36 0.19 -14.69 29.11
N ASP A 37 0.92 -15.13 28.05
CA ASP A 37 1.76 -14.28 27.20
C ASP A 37 1.08 -14.02 25.84
N MET A 38 -0.15 -14.52 25.66
CA MET A 38 -0.95 -14.26 24.44
C MET A 38 -1.51 -12.84 24.48
N GLU A 39 -1.21 -12.11 23.41
CA GLU A 39 -1.82 -10.81 23.10
C GLU A 39 -2.70 -10.95 21.87
N ALA A 40 -3.68 -10.07 21.71
CA ALA A 40 -4.48 -10.03 20.49
C ALA A 40 -3.60 -9.57 19.31
N GLN A 41 -3.75 -10.22 18.15
CA GLN A 41 -2.97 -9.94 16.96
C GLN A 41 -1.45 -10.07 17.21
N ILE A 42 -1.05 -11.23 17.79
CA ILE A 42 0.33 -11.45 18.24
C ILE A 42 1.36 -11.41 17.10
N LEU A 43 0.95 -11.70 15.86
CA LEU A 43 1.79 -11.59 14.67
C LEU A 43 1.87 -10.15 14.14
N ASP A 44 0.88 -9.30 14.43
CA ASP A 44 0.89 -7.90 14.05
C ASP A 44 1.81 -7.13 15.02
N THR A 45 3.09 -7.00 14.65
CA THR A 45 4.14 -6.45 15.53
C THR A 45 4.17 -4.93 15.58
N MET A 46 3.59 -4.26 14.58
CA MET A 46 3.51 -2.81 14.53
C MET A 46 2.26 -2.31 15.27
N GLU A 47 2.39 -1.21 16.02
CA GLU A 47 1.25 -0.54 16.66
C GLU A 47 0.20 -0.12 15.60
N LEU A 48 0.67 0.34 14.44
CA LEU A 48 -0.16 0.75 13.31
C LEU A 48 -1.00 -0.39 12.72
N GLU A 49 -0.46 -1.61 12.66
CA GLU A 49 -1.20 -2.81 12.25
C GLU A 49 -2.38 -3.09 13.18
N ARG A 50 -2.11 -3.04 14.50
CA ARG A 50 -3.12 -3.27 15.55
C ARG A 50 -4.20 -2.20 15.57
N GLU A 51 -3.82 -0.92 15.39
CA GLU A 51 -4.78 0.20 15.34
C GLU A 51 -5.70 0.14 14.13
N ARG A 52 -5.14 -0.21 12.96
CA ARG A 52 -5.89 -0.26 11.70
C ARG A 52 -6.58 -1.61 11.46
N GLY A 53 -6.25 -2.63 12.26
CA GLY A 53 -6.77 -3.99 12.11
C GLY A 53 -6.33 -4.69 10.82
N ILE A 54 -5.19 -4.31 10.26
CA ILE A 54 -4.65 -4.87 9.01
C ILE A 54 -3.20 -5.32 9.21
N THR A 55 -2.83 -6.45 8.65
CA THR A 55 -1.43 -6.87 8.55
C THR A 55 -0.77 -6.08 7.43
N ILE A 56 0.35 -5.43 7.73
CA ILE A 56 1.15 -4.65 6.78
C ILE A 56 2.39 -5.43 6.39
N LYS A 57 3.06 -6.05 7.37
CA LYS A 57 4.30 -6.79 7.16
C LYS A 57 4.11 -8.29 7.36
N GLU A 58 4.73 -9.06 6.47
CA GLU A 58 4.75 -10.52 6.58
C GLU A 58 5.39 -10.97 7.89
N GLN A 59 4.79 -11.97 8.53
CA GLN A 59 5.33 -12.63 9.70
C GLN A 59 5.23 -14.14 9.53
N SER A 60 6.19 -14.87 10.08
CA SER A 60 6.13 -16.33 10.07
C SER A 60 6.13 -16.88 11.48
N ALA A 61 5.42 -17.98 11.69
CA ALA A 61 5.38 -18.69 12.95
C ALA A 61 5.45 -20.19 12.74
N ARG A 62 6.38 -20.84 13.43
CA ARG A 62 6.46 -22.30 13.50
C ARG A 62 5.60 -22.80 14.64
N LEU A 63 4.61 -23.64 14.33
CA LEU A 63 3.69 -24.26 15.25
C LEU A 63 4.00 -25.75 15.33
N MET A 64 4.00 -26.31 16.56
CA MET A 64 4.18 -27.74 16.76
C MET A 64 2.82 -28.36 17.12
N TYR A 65 2.27 -29.18 16.25
CA TYR A 65 0.95 -29.78 16.42
C TYR A 65 1.04 -31.30 16.56
N LYS A 66 0.42 -31.82 17.62
CA LYS A 66 0.28 -33.26 17.82
C LYS A 66 -1.03 -33.73 17.19
N TYR A 67 -0.92 -34.39 16.06
CA TYR A 67 -2.08 -34.91 15.35
C TYR A 67 -2.72 -36.11 16.06
N LYS A 68 -3.97 -36.44 15.74
CA LYS A 68 -4.75 -37.54 16.35
C LYS A 68 -4.10 -38.93 16.23
N ASN A 69 -3.19 -39.14 15.29
CA ASN A 69 -2.39 -40.37 15.18
C ASN A 69 -1.23 -40.45 16.21
N GLY A 70 -1.01 -39.40 16.98
CA GLY A 70 0.05 -39.29 17.98
C GLY A 70 1.37 -38.72 17.45
N GLU A 71 1.51 -38.51 16.14
CA GLU A 71 2.70 -37.91 15.51
C GLU A 71 2.73 -36.40 15.65
N MET A 72 3.96 -35.85 15.67
CA MET A 72 4.18 -34.42 15.75
C MET A 72 4.42 -33.84 14.36
N TYR A 73 3.68 -32.81 14.03
CA TYR A 73 3.81 -32.05 12.79
C TYR A 73 4.39 -30.66 13.06
N GLU A 74 5.24 -30.20 12.16
CA GLU A 74 5.75 -28.84 12.08
C GLU A 74 4.88 -28.07 11.08
N LEU A 75 4.10 -27.12 11.58
CA LEU A 75 3.22 -26.28 10.78
C LEU A 75 3.86 -24.90 10.71
N ASN A 76 4.28 -24.48 9.53
CA ASN A 76 4.87 -23.16 9.30
C ASN A 76 3.79 -22.24 8.71
N LEU A 77 3.26 -21.36 9.55
CA LEU A 77 2.34 -20.31 9.15
C LEU A 77 3.13 -19.11 8.62
N ILE A 78 2.82 -18.65 7.41
CA ILE A 78 3.29 -17.39 6.85
C ILE A 78 2.08 -16.46 6.76
N ASP A 79 2.05 -15.44 7.63
CA ASP A 79 0.95 -14.48 7.68
C ASP A 79 1.14 -13.40 6.61
N THR A 80 0.12 -13.13 5.80
CA THR A 80 0.17 -12.24 4.64
C THR A 80 -0.68 -11.01 4.84
N PRO A 81 -0.30 -9.85 4.27
CA PRO A 81 -1.21 -8.71 4.18
C PRO A 81 -2.53 -9.09 3.47
N GLY A 82 -3.62 -8.41 3.82
CA GLY A 82 -4.94 -8.65 3.21
C GLY A 82 -5.40 -7.54 2.26
N HIS A 83 -4.59 -6.51 2.00
CA HIS A 83 -4.98 -5.35 1.21
C HIS A 83 -4.39 -5.40 -0.21
N VAL A 84 -5.14 -4.87 -1.20
CA VAL A 84 -4.74 -4.87 -2.62
C VAL A 84 -3.37 -4.23 -2.89
N ASP A 85 -3.03 -3.16 -2.17
CA ASP A 85 -1.73 -2.49 -2.32
C ASP A 85 -0.54 -3.43 -2.01
N PHE A 86 -0.77 -4.49 -1.25
CA PHE A 86 0.23 -5.47 -0.83
C PHE A 86 0.15 -6.81 -1.58
N ASN A 87 -0.54 -6.86 -2.73
CA ASN A 87 -0.65 -8.10 -3.54
C ASN A 87 0.71 -8.70 -3.91
N TYR A 88 1.73 -7.87 -4.02
CA TYR A 88 3.09 -8.31 -4.29
C TYR A 88 3.68 -9.12 -3.13
N GLU A 89 3.47 -8.67 -1.89
CA GLU A 89 3.86 -9.39 -0.67
C GLU A 89 3.09 -10.71 -0.55
N VAL A 90 1.78 -10.69 -0.80
CA VAL A 90 0.94 -11.91 -0.82
C VAL A 90 1.49 -12.94 -1.80
N SER A 91 1.80 -12.55 -3.04
CA SER A 91 2.36 -13.46 -4.05
C SER A 91 3.68 -14.10 -3.60
N ARG A 92 4.52 -13.35 -2.89
CA ARG A 92 5.80 -13.86 -2.35
C ARG A 92 5.62 -14.90 -1.26
N SER A 93 4.76 -14.61 -0.30
CA SER A 93 4.44 -15.54 0.79
C SER A 93 3.85 -16.83 0.27
N LEU A 94 2.92 -16.73 -0.70
CA LEU A 94 2.27 -17.89 -1.29
C LEU A 94 3.27 -18.80 -2.00
N SER A 95 4.27 -18.27 -2.70
CA SER A 95 5.30 -19.12 -3.36
C SER A 95 6.26 -19.82 -2.39
N ALA A 96 6.24 -19.45 -1.10
CA ALA A 96 6.97 -20.16 -0.05
C ALA A 96 6.12 -21.27 0.63
N CYS A 97 4.87 -21.47 0.19
CA CYS A 97 3.91 -22.40 0.78
C CYS A 97 3.55 -23.56 -0.17
N GLU A 98 2.98 -24.62 0.39
CA GLU A 98 2.32 -25.71 -0.32
C GLU A 98 0.78 -25.61 -0.20
N GLY A 99 0.25 -24.81 0.72
CA GLY A 99 -1.18 -24.63 0.88
C GLY A 99 -1.57 -23.24 1.36
N ALA A 100 -2.86 -22.92 1.24
CA ALA A 100 -3.46 -21.70 1.72
C ALA A 100 -4.79 -21.96 2.44
N ILE A 101 -5.00 -21.30 3.58
CA ILE A 101 -6.30 -21.26 4.25
C ILE A 101 -7.06 -20.05 3.72
N LEU A 102 -8.18 -20.28 3.07
CA LEU A 102 -9.06 -19.22 2.59
C LEU A 102 -10.15 -18.93 3.63
N ILE A 103 -10.09 -17.77 4.27
CA ILE A 103 -11.10 -17.36 5.24
C ILE A 103 -12.18 -16.52 4.56
N ILE A 104 -13.43 -16.92 4.78
CA ILE A 104 -14.62 -16.23 4.27
C ILE A 104 -15.54 -15.93 5.45
N ASP A 105 -16.04 -14.71 5.55
CA ASP A 105 -17.01 -14.30 6.57
C ASP A 105 -18.39 -14.90 6.25
N ALA A 106 -18.98 -15.65 7.20
CA ALA A 106 -20.30 -16.27 7.07
C ALA A 106 -21.44 -15.27 6.86
N THR A 107 -21.21 -13.99 7.17
CA THR A 107 -22.21 -12.92 7.00
C THR A 107 -22.07 -12.17 5.69
N GLN A 108 -20.81 -11.94 5.24
CA GLN A 108 -20.49 -11.12 4.08
C GLN A 108 -20.33 -11.95 2.79
N GLY A 109 -19.79 -13.18 2.90
CA GLY A 109 -19.51 -14.06 1.77
C GLY A 109 -18.28 -13.63 0.95
N VAL A 110 -18.29 -13.89 -0.36
CA VAL A 110 -17.17 -13.57 -1.27
C VAL A 110 -17.03 -12.07 -1.46
N GLN A 111 -15.80 -11.58 -1.45
CA GLN A 111 -15.43 -10.18 -1.70
C GLN A 111 -14.40 -10.11 -2.84
N ALA A 112 -14.18 -8.93 -3.45
CA ALA A 112 -13.27 -8.77 -4.59
C ALA A 112 -11.85 -9.28 -4.30
N GLN A 113 -11.29 -8.97 -3.13
CA GLN A 113 -9.98 -9.45 -2.71
C GLN A 113 -9.94 -10.98 -2.48
N THR A 114 -11.08 -11.59 -2.13
CA THR A 114 -11.16 -13.05 -2.01
C THR A 114 -10.84 -13.72 -3.34
N LEU A 115 -11.42 -13.21 -4.43
CA LEU A 115 -11.17 -13.70 -5.79
C LEU A 115 -9.72 -13.54 -6.19
N ALA A 116 -9.17 -12.33 -6.03
CA ALA A 116 -7.77 -12.03 -6.37
C ALA A 116 -6.79 -12.95 -5.62
N ASN A 117 -6.99 -13.13 -4.31
CA ASN A 117 -6.14 -14.00 -3.49
C ASN A 117 -6.25 -15.48 -3.87
N VAL A 118 -7.44 -15.96 -4.23
CA VAL A 118 -7.63 -17.34 -4.71
C VAL A 118 -6.89 -17.56 -6.02
N TYR A 119 -6.98 -16.63 -6.98
CA TYR A 119 -6.25 -16.76 -8.23
C TYR A 119 -4.74 -16.74 -8.01
N LEU A 120 -4.23 -15.90 -7.11
CA LEU A 120 -2.80 -15.91 -6.74
C LEU A 120 -2.38 -17.26 -6.11
N ALA A 121 -3.23 -17.88 -5.29
CA ALA A 121 -2.96 -19.19 -4.71
C ALA A 121 -2.96 -20.29 -5.78
N LEU A 122 -3.90 -20.25 -6.73
CA LEU A 122 -3.99 -21.20 -7.85
C LEU A 122 -2.79 -21.05 -8.81
N ASP A 123 -2.36 -19.83 -9.10
CA ASP A 123 -1.18 -19.57 -9.94
C ASP A 123 0.11 -20.13 -9.32
N ASN A 124 0.15 -20.25 -7.99
CA ASN A 124 1.24 -20.89 -7.25
C ASN A 124 1.00 -22.39 -7.00
N ASN A 125 -0.05 -23.01 -7.58
CA ASN A 125 -0.43 -24.41 -7.42
C ASN A 125 -0.61 -24.84 -5.95
N LEU A 126 -1.18 -23.97 -5.11
CA LEU A 126 -1.42 -24.25 -3.70
C LEU A 126 -2.71 -25.07 -3.50
N GLU A 127 -2.67 -25.97 -2.51
CA GLU A 127 -3.90 -26.60 -1.98
C GLU A 127 -4.67 -25.57 -1.15
N ILE A 128 -5.95 -25.35 -1.45
CA ILE A 128 -6.77 -24.33 -0.79
C ILE A 128 -7.75 -24.99 0.18
N ILE A 129 -7.64 -24.65 1.46
CA ILE A 129 -8.57 -25.10 2.50
C ILE A 129 -9.57 -23.98 2.77
N PRO A 130 -10.86 -24.12 2.39
CA PRO A 130 -11.86 -23.11 2.68
C PRO A 130 -12.32 -23.17 4.14
N VAL A 131 -12.34 -22.00 4.78
CA VAL A 131 -12.79 -21.80 6.17
C VAL A 131 -13.86 -20.72 6.22
N VAL A 132 -15.06 -21.08 6.68
CA VAL A 132 -16.18 -20.14 6.85
C VAL A 132 -16.18 -19.66 8.29
N ASN A 133 -15.79 -18.41 8.50
CA ASN A 133 -15.59 -17.82 9.83
C ASN A 133 -16.80 -17.00 10.29
N LYS A 134 -16.82 -16.66 11.57
CA LYS A 134 -17.85 -15.85 12.26
C LYS A 134 -19.22 -16.52 12.34
N ILE A 135 -19.24 -17.84 12.46
CA ILE A 135 -20.50 -18.61 12.62
C ILE A 135 -21.23 -18.33 13.94
N ASP A 136 -20.59 -17.63 14.87
CA ASP A 136 -21.18 -17.16 16.14
C ASP A 136 -22.12 -15.97 15.96
N LEU A 137 -22.11 -15.30 14.81
CA LEU A 137 -22.95 -14.13 14.57
C LEU A 137 -24.38 -14.56 14.18
N PRO A 138 -25.44 -13.85 14.66
CA PRO A 138 -26.82 -14.18 14.33
C PRO A 138 -27.17 -14.13 12.84
N SER A 139 -26.42 -13.33 12.06
CA SER A 139 -26.60 -13.17 10.61
C SER A 139 -25.75 -14.13 9.78
N ALA A 140 -25.05 -15.07 10.41
CA ALA A 140 -24.22 -16.04 9.71
C ALA A 140 -25.08 -17.05 8.93
N ASP A 141 -24.72 -17.26 7.66
CA ASP A 141 -25.36 -18.26 6.79
C ASP A 141 -24.29 -19.04 6.02
N VAL A 142 -23.86 -20.14 6.62
CA VAL A 142 -22.79 -21.00 6.10
C VAL A 142 -23.17 -21.63 4.76
N GLU A 143 -24.41 -22.13 4.62
CA GLU A 143 -24.85 -22.83 3.42
C GLU A 143 -24.98 -21.87 2.20
N ARG A 144 -25.42 -20.64 2.46
CA ARG A 144 -25.44 -19.59 1.44
C ARG A 144 -24.02 -19.31 0.94
N VAL A 145 -23.07 -19.10 1.89
CA VAL A 145 -21.68 -18.76 1.55
C VAL A 145 -20.99 -19.91 0.82
N LYS A 146 -21.23 -21.16 1.20
CA LYS A 146 -20.70 -22.33 0.48
C LYS A 146 -21.14 -22.34 -0.99
N LYS A 147 -22.44 -22.22 -1.24
CA LYS A 147 -22.99 -22.16 -2.60
C LYS A 147 -22.46 -20.99 -3.40
N GLU A 148 -22.28 -19.84 -2.75
CA GLU A 148 -21.74 -18.67 -3.38
C GLU A 148 -20.28 -18.88 -3.84
N VAL A 149 -19.43 -19.46 -2.99
CA VAL A 149 -18.04 -19.78 -3.34
C VAL A 149 -17.96 -20.79 -4.47
N GLU A 150 -18.77 -21.86 -4.43
CA GLU A 150 -18.85 -22.86 -5.51
C GLU A 150 -19.25 -22.22 -6.85
N ASN A 151 -20.24 -21.32 -6.84
CA ASN A 151 -20.75 -20.70 -8.06
C ASN A 151 -19.80 -19.62 -8.61
N VAL A 152 -19.18 -18.82 -7.74
CA VAL A 152 -18.39 -17.65 -8.12
C VAL A 152 -16.94 -18.01 -8.39
N ILE A 153 -16.36 -18.86 -7.54
CA ILE A 153 -14.93 -19.22 -7.58
C ILE A 153 -14.74 -20.58 -8.26
N GLY A 154 -15.74 -21.48 -8.16
CA GLY A 154 -15.61 -22.87 -8.61
C GLY A 154 -14.82 -23.76 -7.64
N LEU A 155 -14.60 -23.30 -6.39
CA LEU A 155 -13.89 -24.06 -5.36
C LEU A 155 -14.86 -25.03 -4.68
N ASP A 156 -14.46 -26.30 -4.55
CA ASP A 156 -15.25 -27.29 -3.81
C ASP A 156 -15.34 -26.93 -2.32
N MET A 157 -16.58 -26.72 -1.85
CA MET A 157 -16.86 -26.34 -0.46
C MET A 157 -17.33 -27.52 0.40
N SER A 158 -17.28 -28.76 -0.12
CA SER A 158 -17.69 -29.97 0.63
C SER A 158 -16.86 -30.15 1.91
N GLU A 159 -15.57 -29.85 1.85
CA GLU A 159 -14.60 -29.95 2.94
C GLU A 159 -14.41 -28.63 3.72
N ALA A 160 -15.24 -27.61 3.46
CA ALA A 160 -15.14 -26.32 4.14
C ALA A 160 -15.41 -26.44 5.64
N VAL A 161 -14.54 -25.82 6.43
CA VAL A 161 -14.61 -25.86 7.90
C VAL A 161 -15.34 -24.63 8.42
N PRO A 162 -16.55 -24.75 9.00
CA PRO A 162 -17.24 -23.64 9.65
C PRO A 162 -16.64 -23.41 11.04
N VAL A 163 -16.15 -22.18 11.31
CA VAL A 163 -15.46 -21.82 12.55
C VAL A 163 -15.95 -20.50 13.14
N SER A 164 -15.70 -20.33 14.43
CA SER A 164 -15.62 -19.01 15.04
C SER A 164 -14.21 -18.80 15.61
N ALA A 165 -13.39 -18.06 14.91
CA ALA A 165 -12.06 -17.70 15.38
C ALA A 165 -12.13 -16.93 16.71
N LYS A 166 -13.17 -16.11 16.91
CA LYS A 166 -13.39 -15.34 18.14
C LYS A 166 -13.60 -16.23 19.35
N THR A 167 -14.42 -17.28 19.24
CA THR A 167 -14.75 -18.19 20.37
C THR A 167 -13.85 -19.42 20.43
N GLY A 168 -13.09 -19.72 19.37
CA GLY A 168 -12.30 -20.95 19.22
C GLY A 168 -13.10 -22.15 18.73
N LEU A 169 -14.39 -21.99 18.41
CA LEU A 169 -15.24 -23.08 17.97
C LEU A 169 -14.75 -23.68 16.64
N ASN A 170 -14.57 -24.99 16.60
CA ASN A 170 -14.12 -25.79 15.44
C ASN A 170 -12.73 -25.43 14.87
N VAL A 171 -11.93 -24.61 15.55
CA VAL A 171 -10.59 -24.24 15.05
C VAL A 171 -9.62 -25.44 15.04
N GLU A 172 -9.80 -26.41 15.95
CA GLU A 172 -9.03 -27.66 15.92
C GLU A 172 -9.19 -28.44 14.61
N ASN A 173 -10.41 -28.42 14.04
CA ASN A 173 -10.66 -29.06 12.75
C ASN A 173 -9.83 -28.41 11.61
N VAL A 174 -9.52 -27.11 11.70
CA VAL A 174 -8.63 -26.44 10.75
C VAL A 174 -7.22 -27.01 10.83
N LEU A 175 -6.68 -27.22 12.05
CA LEU A 175 -5.37 -27.85 12.25
C LEU A 175 -5.33 -29.28 11.69
N GLU A 176 -6.40 -30.04 11.89
CA GLU A 176 -6.51 -31.39 11.30
C GLU A 176 -6.50 -31.34 9.78
N ARG A 177 -7.29 -30.44 9.16
CA ARG A 177 -7.33 -30.29 7.70
C ARG A 177 -6.00 -29.81 7.11
N ILE A 178 -5.26 -28.96 7.80
CA ILE A 178 -3.90 -28.58 7.38
C ILE A 178 -3.01 -29.82 7.24
N VAL A 179 -3.06 -30.73 8.20
CA VAL A 179 -2.25 -31.96 8.17
C VAL A 179 -2.72 -32.92 7.08
N GLU A 180 -4.05 -33.04 6.89
CA GLU A 180 -4.67 -34.00 5.96
C GLU A 180 -4.56 -33.58 4.50
N LEU A 181 -4.77 -32.30 4.18
CA LEU A 181 -4.94 -31.83 2.81
C LEU A 181 -3.68 -31.16 2.24
N ILE A 182 -2.95 -30.37 3.04
CA ILE A 182 -1.75 -29.71 2.51
C ILE A 182 -0.66 -30.75 2.28
N PRO A 183 -0.11 -30.85 1.06
CA PRO A 183 0.96 -31.79 0.79
C PRO A 183 2.25 -31.40 1.56
N PRO A 184 3.06 -32.38 1.95
CA PRO A 184 4.39 -32.10 2.48
C PRO A 184 5.29 -31.50 1.40
N PRO A 185 6.30 -30.70 1.77
CA PRO A 185 7.31 -30.26 0.83
C PRO A 185 8.05 -31.46 0.23
N GLU A 186 8.39 -31.35 -1.05
CA GLU A 186 9.19 -32.39 -1.73
C GLU A 186 10.57 -32.54 -1.05
N ASP A 187 10.93 -33.76 -0.70
CA ASP A 187 12.25 -34.01 -0.10
C ASP A 187 13.36 -33.93 -1.16
N ARG A 188 14.15 -32.87 -1.07
CA ARG A 188 15.31 -32.58 -1.90
C ARG A 188 16.54 -32.28 -1.05
N SER A 189 16.62 -32.90 0.10
CA SER A 189 17.72 -32.73 1.07
C SER A 189 19.09 -33.14 0.54
N ASP A 190 19.12 -34.01 -0.45
CA ASP A 190 20.35 -34.49 -1.13
C ASP A 190 20.87 -33.55 -2.22
N LYS A 191 20.08 -32.51 -2.61
CA LYS A 191 20.48 -31.56 -3.64
C LYS A 191 21.32 -30.41 -3.07
N PRO A 192 22.09 -29.71 -3.93
CA PRO A 192 22.76 -28.47 -3.53
C PRO A 192 21.78 -27.44 -2.96
N LEU A 193 22.21 -26.72 -1.92
CA LEU A 193 21.38 -25.70 -1.27
C LEU A 193 20.74 -24.73 -2.27
N ARG A 194 19.43 -24.60 -2.22
CA ARG A 194 18.65 -23.49 -2.77
C ARG A 194 17.65 -23.02 -1.73
N CYS A 195 17.80 -21.76 -1.38
CA CYS A 195 17.02 -21.13 -0.35
C CYS A 195 16.38 -19.88 -0.94
N LEU A 196 15.05 -19.79 -0.91
CA LEU A 196 14.28 -18.66 -1.42
C LEU A 196 14.17 -17.57 -0.36
N ILE A 197 14.54 -16.36 -0.68
CA ILE A 197 14.30 -15.19 0.18
C ILE A 197 12.90 -14.66 -0.13
N PHE A 198 11.96 -14.76 0.81
CA PHE A 198 10.59 -14.22 0.61
C PHE A 198 10.40 -12.87 1.29
N ASP A 199 11.15 -12.54 2.36
CA ASP A 199 11.19 -11.22 2.99
C ASP A 199 12.56 -10.95 3.62
N SER A 200 12.82 -9.73 4.05
CA SER A 200 14.02 -9.35 4.80
C SER A 200 13.76 -8.21 5.77
N ILE A 201 14.52 -8.21 6.87
CA ILE A 201 14.55 -7.10 7.82
C ILE A 201 15.98 -6.65 8.08
N PHE A 202 16.16 -5.42 8.47
CA PHE A 202 17.44 -4.92 8.91
C PHE A 202 17.51 -4.82 10.44
N ASP A 203 18.49 -5.49 11.01
CA ASP A 203 18.83 -5.39 12.43
C ASP A 203 20.14 -4.61 12.57
N PRO A 204 20.22 -3.56 13.42
CA PRO A 204 21.44 -2.74 13.57
C PRO A 204 22.69 -3.52 14.01
N TYR A 205 22.51 -4.67 14.66
CA TYR A 205 23.60 -5.51 15.20
C TYR A 205 23.95 -6.69 14.29
N LYS A 206 22.93 -7.30 13.66
CA LYS A 206 23.11 -8.51 12.82
C LYS A 206 23.20 -8.19 11.32
N GLY A 207 22.85 -6.96 10.92
CA GLY A 207 22.73 -6.57 9.52
C GLY A 207 21.40 -7.04 8.91
N ALA A 208 21.35 -7.24 7.60
CA ALA A 208 20.15 -7.79 6.96
C ALA A 208 19.94 -9.25 7.37
N ILE A 209 18.74 -9.56 7.83
CA ILE A 209 18.25 -10.89 8.17
C ILE A 209 17.27 -11.30 7.08
N ALA A 210 17.61 -12.35 6.32
CA ALA A 210 16.75 -12.89 5.28
C ALA A 210 15.71 -13.83 5.88
N TYR A 211 14.44 -13.66 5.54
CA TYR A 211 13.40 -14.64 5.79
C TYR A 211 13.37 -15.61 4.63
N VAL A 212 13.49 -16.89 4.96
CA VAL A 212 13.85 -17.88 3.96
C VAL A 212 12.98 -19.12 4.04
N ARG A 213 12.78 -19.71 2.84
CA ARG A 213 12.27 -21.04 2.63
C ARG A 213 13.37 -21.92 2.05
N ILE A 214 13.73 -23.01 2.73
CA ILE A 214 14.70 -23.97 2.22
C ILE A 214 13.99 -24.89 1.23
N MET A 215 14.30 -24.73 -0.05
CA MET A 215 13.74 -25.56 -1.12
C MET A 215 14.55 -26.85 -1.30
N ASP A 216 15.88 -26.76 -1.31
CA ASP A 216 16.80 -27.88 -1.48
C ASP A 216 17.93 -27.80 -0.46
N GLY A 217 18.42 -28.95 0.00
CA GLY A 217 19.59 -29.07 0.87
C GLY A 217 19.38 -28.57 2.30
N GLU A 218 20.44 -28.06 2.91
CA GLU A 218 20.43 -27.51 4.28
C GLU A 218 21.32 -26.28 4.40
N ILE A 219 21.04 -25.42 5.38
CA ILE A 219 21.87 -24.29 5.76
C ILE A 219 22.14 -24.28 7.27
N ARG A 220 23.38 -23.94 7.65
CA ARG A 220 23.82 -23.91 9.06
C ARG A 220 24.83 -22.78 9.30
N PRO A 221 25.01 -22.33 10.56
CA PRO A 221 26.02 -21.36 10.91
C PRO A 221 27.43 -21.84 10.49
N GLY A 222 28.26 -20.88 10.04
CA GLY A 222 29.61 -21.12 9.55
C GLY A 222 29.72 -21.50 8.07
N MET A 223 28.60 -21.78 7.38
CA MET A 223 28.64 -22.02 5.93
C MET A 223 28.91 -20.73 5.16
N GLU A 224 29.68 -20.81 4.10
CA GLU A 224 29.78 -19.75 3.10
C GLU A 224 28.64 -19.87 2.09
N ILE A 225 27.83 -18.85 2.01
CA ILE A 225 26.67 -18.75 1.11
C ILE A 225 26.93 -17.71 0.04
N LYS A 226 26.32 -17.92 -1.13
CA LYS A 226 26.36 -16.99 -2.26
C LYS A 226 24.97 -16.54 -2.63
N MET A 227 24.77 -15.22 -2.73
CA MET A 227 23.59 -14.63 -3.33
C MET A 227 23.67 -14.79 -4.84
N MET A 228 22.67 -15.43 -5.46
CA MET A 228 22.79 -15.78 -6.88
C MET A 228 22.62 -14.56 -7.79
N SER A 229 21.84 -13.55 -7.40
CA SER A 229 21.65 -12.33 -8.17
C SER A 229 22.87 -11.42 -8.20
N SER A 230 23.51 -11.18 -7.03
CA SER A 230 24.66 -10.28 -6.91
C SER A 230 26.01 -10.99 -7.05
N GLY A 231 26.05 -12.32 -6.89
CA GLY A 231 27.26 -13.12 -6.86
C GLY A 231 28.11 -12.95 -5.60
N LYS A 232 27.66 -12.14 -4.63
CA LYS A 232 28.38 -11.87 -3.38
C LYS A 232 28.34 -13.06 -2.43
N VAL A 233 29.43 -13.25 -1.69
CA VAL A 233 29.60 -14.36 -0.74
C VAL A 233 29.60 -13.82 0.68
N TYR A 234 28.89 -14.51 1.58
CA TYR A 234 28.76 -14.18 2.98
C TYR A 234 28.89 -15.44 3.84
N THR A 235 29.38 -15.27 5.08
CA THR A 235 29.40 -16.36 6.06
C THR A 235 28.16 -16.30 6.94
N VAL A 236 27.41 -17.37 7.03
CA VAL A 236 26.25 -17.51 7.91
C VAL A 236 26.68 -17.41 9.36
N THR A 237 26.15 -16.42 10.08
CA THR A 237 26.42 -16.24 11.52
C THR A 237 25.38 -16.95 12.38
N GLU A 238 24.13 -16.95 11.95
CA GLU A 238 23.01 -17.49 12.70
C GLU A 238 21.90 -17.96 11.76
N VAL A 239 21.24 -19.05 12.11
CA VAL A 239 19.99 -19.51 11.48
C VAL A 239 18.96 -19.79 12.57
N GLY A 240 17.68 -19.59 12.26
CA GLY A 240 16.62 -19.80 13.21
C GLY A 240 15.23 -19.77 12.60
N TYR A 241 14.22 -19.85 13.44
CA TYR A 241 12.81 -19.78 13.08
C TYR A 241 12.06 -18.91 14.07
N PHE A 242 10.80 -18.55 13.77
CA PHE A 242 9.99 -17.69 14.62
C PHE A 242 8.92 -18.50 15.38
N THR A 243 8.66 -18.12 16.66
CA THR A 243 7.65 -18.71 17.54
C THR A 243 6.94 -17.65 18.41
N PRO A 244 6.25 -16.69 17.96
CA PRO A 244 6.50 -15.57 17.03
C PRO A 244 7.85 -14.89 17.21
N LEU A 245 8.49 -15.03 18.39
CA LEU A 245 9.83 -14.50 18.64
C LEU A 245 10.89 -15.37 17.95
N PRO A 246 12.03 -14.78 17.53
CA PRO A 246 13.10 -15.52 16.88
C PRO A 246 13.72 -16.55 17.82
N LYS A 247 13.94 -17.75 17.31
CA LYS A 247 14.57 -18.85 18.02
C LYS A 247 15.70 -19.47 17.19
N VAL A 248 16.91 -19.42 17.74
CA VAL A 248 18.11 -19.95 17.06
C VAL A 248 18.05 -21.47 16.98
N THR A 249 18.53 -22.01 15.86
CA THR A 249 18.65 -23.47 15.64
C THR A 249 20.03 -23.83 15.07
N ALA A 250 20.38 -25.12 15.13
CA ALA A 250 21.64 -25.60 14.60
C ALA A 250 21.66 -25.65 13.06
N ALA A 251 20.52 -25.87 12.43
CA ALA A 251 20.38 -25.92 10.98
C ALA A 251 18.93 -25.70 10.57
N LEU A 252 18.72 -25.24 9.33
CA LEU A 252 17.45 -25.29 8.62
C LEU A 252 17.59 -26.28 7.46
N THR A 253 16.71 -27.26 7.39
CA THR A 253 16.71 -28.34 6.41
C THR A 253 15.67 -28.10 5.32
N CYS A 254 15.76 -28.87 4.25
CA CYS A 254 14.77 -28.88 3.19
C CYS A 254 13.35 -28.91 3.77
N GLY A 255 12.48 -28.05 3.26
CA GLY A 255 11.11 -27.88 3.76
C GLY A 255 10.95 -26.82 4.86
N SER A 256 12.00 -26.44 5.59
CA SER A 256 11.90 -25.49 6.69
C SER A 256 11.68 -24.04 6.24
N VAL A 257 10.89 -23.31 7.03
CA VAL A 257 10.76 -21.84 6.98
C VAL A 257 11.50 -21.26 8.17
N GLY A 258 12.24 -20.18 7.96
CA GLY A 258 13.00 -19.55 9.04
C GLY A 258 13.74 -18.29 8.58
N TYR A 259 14.84 -17.99 9.25
CA TYR A 259 15.67 -16.83 8.93
C TYR A 259 17.16 -17.18 8.88
N VAL A 260 17.89 -16.39 8.11
CA VAL A 260 19.36 -16.46 7.99
C VAL A 260 19.94 -15.08 8.24
N ALA A 261 20.90 -15.01 9.16
CA ALA A 261 21.74 -13.82 9.37
C ALA A 261 23.18 -14.14 8.92
N ALA A 262 23.75 -13.25 8.13
CA ALA A 262 25.10 -13.42 7.57
C ALA A 262 25.90 -12.10 7.58
N SER A 263 25.63 -11.21 8.53
CA SER A 263 26.28 -9.90 8.68
C SER A 263 26.28 -9.05 7.40
N ILE A 264 25.21 -9.14 6.61
CA ILE A 264 25.02 -8.41 5.35
C ILE A 264 24.75 -6.94 5.69
N LYS A 265 25.69 -6.08 5.36
CA LYS A 265 25.58 -4.64 5.69
C LYS A 265 24.71 -3.86 4.71
N ASN A 266 24.68 -4.28 3.46
CA ASN A 266 23.88 -3.66 2.42
C ASN A 266 22.64 -4.52 2.15
N VAL A 267 21.46 -4.02 2.47
CA VAL A 267 20.20 -4.74 2.27
C VAL A 267 19.92 -5.02 0.79
N GLY A 268 20.37 -4.15 -0.10
CA GLY A 268 20.31 -4.41 -1.54
C GLY A 268 20.98 -5.72 -1.99
N ASP A 269 21.85 -6.29 -1.15
CA ASP A 269 22.48 -7.58 -1.40
C ASP A 269 21.64 -8.78 -0.92
N CYS A 270 20.54 -8.51 -0.20
CA CYS A 270 19.58 -9.48 0.30
C CYS A 270 18.22 -9.20 -0.34
N ALA A 271 18.21 -9.18 -1.66
CA ALA A 271 17.00 -8.84 -2.40
C ALA A 271 15.93 -9.93 -2.22
N VAL A 272 14.71 -9.51 -2.00
CA VAL A 272 13.55 -10.43 -1.96
C VAL A 272 13.37 -11.07 -3.33
N GLY A 273 13.15 -12.40 -3.35
CA GLY A 273 13.10 -13.22 -4.57
C GLY A 273 14.44 -13.73 -5.04
N ASP A 274 15.55 -13.36 -4.38
CA ASP A 274 16.86 -13.94 -4.69
C ASP A 274 16.98 -15.36 -4.12
N THR A 275 17.91 -16.10 -4.68
CA THR A 275 18.25 -17.44 -4.24
C THR A 275 19.58 -17.44 -3.51
N ILE A 276 19.59 -17.97 -2.29
CA ILE A 276 20.82 -18.28 -1.56
C ILE A 276 21.25 -19.68 -1.92
N THR A 277 22.54 -19.85 -2.26
CA THR A 277 23.16 -21.16 -2.48
C THR A 277 24.48 -21.27 -1.73
N SER A 278 25.07 -22.50 -1.68
CA SER A 278 26.41 -22.69 -1.11
C SER A 278 27.48 -22.07 -2.02
N ALA A 279 28.48 -21.44 -1.43
CA ALA A 279 29.62 -20.92 -2.18
C ALA A 279 30.54 -22.03 -2.73
N GLU A 280 30.63 -23.18 -2.02
CA GLU A 280 31.50 -24.30 -2.39
C GLU A 280 30.86 -25.20 -3.45
N ASN A 281 29.62 -25.69 -3.19
CA ASN A 281 28.88 -26.63 -4.04
C ASN A 281 27.50 -26.06 -4.38
N GLY A 282 27.47 -24.85 -4.94
CA GLY A 282 26.25 -24.14 -5.21
C GLY A 282 25.45 -24.72 -6.37
N ALA A 283 24.13 -24.50 -6.33
CA ALA A 283 23.25 -24.78 -7.44
C ALA A 283 23.61 -23.91 -8.65
N LYS A 284 23.38 -24.46 -9.85
CA LYS A 284 23.69 -23.76 -11.10
C LYS A 284 22.60 -22.77 -11.51
N GLU A 285 21.33 -23.06 -11.16
CA GLU A 285 20.16 -22.31 -11.57
C GLU A 285 19.45 -21.74 -10.33
N PRO A 286 19.10 -20.45 -10.35
CA PRO A 286 18.30 -19.86 -9.28
C PRO A 286 16.89 -20.44 -9.26
N LEU A 287 16.20 -20.26 -8.15
CA LEU A 287 14.76 -20.47 -8.07
C LEU A 287 14.03 -19.42 -8.95
N PRO A 288 12.81 -19.68 -9.41
CA PRO A 288 12.01 -18.65 -10.05
C PRO A 288 11.91 -17.45 -9.11
N GLY A 289 12.45 -16.31 -9.57
CA GLY A 289 12.43 -15.08 -8.78
C GLY A 289 11.12 -14.33 -8.96
N TYR A 290 10.85 -13.39 -8.05
CA TYR A 290 9.72 -12.49 -8.15
C TYR A 290 9.98 -11.37 -9.15
N ARG A 291 8.92 -10.86 -9.75
CA ARG A 291 9.01 -9.57 -10.44
C ARG A 291 9.20 -8.48 -9.38
N LYS A 292 10.08 -7.50 -9.64
CA LYS A 292 10.21 -6.34 -8.75
C LYS A 292 8.88 -5.59 -8.72
N ALA A 293 8.39 -5.27 -7.53
CA ALA A 293 7.25 -4.38 -7.39
C ALA A 293 7.62 -3.00 -7.95
N LEU A 294 6.79 -2.46 -8.81
CA LEU A 294 6.99 -1.13 -9.36
C LEU A 294 6.07 -0.16 -8.63
N PRO A 295 6.59 0.97 -8.14
CA PRO A 295 5.76 2.00 -7.56
C PRO A 295 4.72 2.52 -8.57
N MET A 296 3.50 2.75 -8.08
CA MET A 296 2.37 3.22 -8.91
C MET A 296 1.92 4.62 -8.53
N VAL A 297 2.15 5.01 -7.28
CA VAL A 297 1.76 6.29 -6.71
C VAL A 297 3.01 7.03 -6.26
N PHE A 298 3.13 8.29 -6.63
CA PHE A 298 4.30 9.12 -6.31
C PHE A 298 3.87 10.39 -5.61
N CYS A 299 4.56 10.77 -4.53
CA CYS A 299 4.39 12.08 -3.91
C CYS A 299 5.72 12.64 -3.41
N GLY A 300 5.78 13.95 -3.25
CA GLY A 300 6.90 14.61 -2.60
C GLY A 300 6.70 14.63 -1.08
N LEU A 301 7.73 14.26 -0.33
CA LEU A 301 7.79 14.37 1.13
C LEU A 301 8.79 15.44 1.52
N TYR A 302 8.35 16.47 2.23
CA TYR A 302 9.16 17.61 2.62
C TYR A 302 9.10 17.81 4.14
N PRO A 303 10.23 18.02 4.83
CA PRO A 303 10.19 18.38 6.23
C PRO A 303 9.65 19.81 6.40
N ILE A 304 8.85 20.05 7.45
CA ILE A 304 8.36 21.41 7.76
C ILE A 304 9.52 22.35 8.06
N GLU A 305 10.52 21.85 8.81
CA GLU A 305 11.73 22.61 9.11
C GLU A 305 12.89 22.10 8.25
N SER A 306 13.54 22.97 7.49
CA SER A 306 14.63 22.59 6.57
C SER A 306 15.81 21.89 7.26
N LYS A 307 16.00 22.10 8.58
CA LYS A 307 17.03 21.41 9.38
C LYS A 307 16.79 19.91 9.51
N ASP A 308 15.54 19.45 9.34
CA ASP A 308 15.14 18.04 9.50
C ASP A 308 15.34 17.22 8.20
N TYR A 309 15.90 17.85 7.14
CA TYR A 309 16.15 17.16 5.87
C TYR A 309 17.07 15.94 6.00
N ASP A 310 18.18 16.08 6.73
CA ASP A 310 19.10 14.96 6.94
C ASP A 310 18.47 13.84 7.80
N GLN A 311 17.61 14.21 8.75
CA GLN A 311 16.86 13.25 9.55
C GLN A 311 15.84 12.50 8.69
N LEU A 312 15.12 13.20 7.80
CA LEU A 312 14.20 12.57 6.84
C LEU A 312 14.94 11.61 5.91
N LYS A 313 16.11 12.01 5.40
CA LYS A 313 16.94 11.13 4.58
C LYS A 313 17.31 9.84 5.31
N MET A 314 17.83 9.95 6.53
CA MET A 314 18.17 8.77 7.34
C MET A 314 16.96 7.90 7.66
N ALA A 315 15.80 8.51 7.89
CA ALA A 315 14.57 7.76 8.16
C ALA A 315 14.10 6.98 6.92
N LEU A 316 14.11 7.61 5.74
CA LEU A 316 13.79 6.94 4.47
C LEU A 316 14.78 5.81 4.16
N GLU A 317 16.08 6.02 4.35
CA GLU A 317 17.10 4.97 4.22
C GLU A 317 16.78 3.77 5.12
N LYS A 318 16.45 3.99 6.39
CA LYS A 318 16.09 2.92 7.33
C LYS A 318 14.77 2.23 6.97
N LEU A 319 13.76 2.98 6.53
CA LEU A 319 12.49 2.37 6.10
C LEU A 319 12.69 1.50 4.85
N GLN A 320 13.44 1.98 3.87
CA GLN A 320 13.75 1.22 2.64
C GLN A 320 14.47 -0.10 2.93
N LEU A 321 15.24 -0.18 4.03
CA LEU A 321 15.88 -1.43 4.46
C LEU A 321 14.86 -2.52 4.83
N ASN A 322 13.67 -2.12 5.29
CA ASN A 322 12.60 -3.02 5.72
C ASN A 322 11.41 -3.05 4.76
N ASP A 323 11.47 -2.25 3.69
CA ASP A 323 10.40 -2.08 2.72
C ASP A 323 11.00 -1.95 1.32
N ALA A 324 11.12 -3.08 0.65
CA ALA A 324 11.73 -3.18 -0.68
C ALA A 324 10.93 -2.48 -1.78
N ALA A 325 9.68 -2.13 -1.52
CA ALA A 325 8.80 -1.44 -2.46
C ALA A 325 8.94 0.09 -2.40
N LEU A 326 9.48 0.64 -1.30
CA LEU A 326 9.71 2.07 -1.15
C LEU A 326 10.88 2.52 -2.03
N GLU A 327 10.60 3.39 -2.98
CA GLU A 327 11.62 4.08 -3.77
C GLU A 327 11.61 5.57 -3.46
N TYR A 328 12.78 6.21 -3.40
CA TYR A 328 12.86 7.66 -3.20
C TYR A 328 14.07 8.25 -3.91
N VAL A 329 13.92 9.48 -4.37
CA VAL A 329 14.98 10.29 -4.97
C VAL A 329 14.93 11.69 -4.37
N PRO A 330 16.08 12.38 -4.22
CA PRO A 330 16.09 13.78 -3.79
C PRO A 330 15.28 14.66 -4.75
N GLU A 331 14.49 15.57 -4.18
CA GLU A 331 13.66 16.51 -4.92
C GLU A 331 13.80 17.91 -4.33
N THR A 332 13.63 18.94 -5.15
CA THR A 332 13.65 20.34 -4.71
C THR A 332 12.41 21.06 -5.23
N SER A 333 11.64 21.64 -4.32
CA SER A 333 10.51 22.51 -4.63
C SER A 333 10.89 23.97 -4.37
N GLN A 334 10.43 24.86 -5.25
CA GLN A 334 10.61 26.31 -5.03
C GLN A 334 9.85 26.80 -3.79
N ALA A 335 8.70 26.17 -3.50
CA ALA A 335 7.84 26.54 -2.39
C ALA A 335 8.24 25.87 -1.06
N LEU A 336 8.71 24.61 -1.09
CA LEU A 336 8.93 23.78 0.11
C LEU A 336 10.42 23.53 0.42
N GLY A 337 11.33 23.87 -0.50
CA GLY A 337 12.76 23.62 -0.35
C GLY A 337 13.15 22.20 -0.70
N PHE A 338 14.07 21.61 0.07
CA PHE A 338 14.61 20.27 -0.17
C PHE A 338 13.72 19.19 0.46
N GLY A 339 13.47 18.13 -0.29
CA GLY A 339 12.69 16.97 0.11
C GLY A 339 13.03 15.75 -0.71
N PHE A 340 12.11 14.80 -0.76
CA PHE A 340 12.26 13.56 -1.51
C PHE A 340 11.01 13.25 -2.29
N ARG A 341 11.16 12.87 -3.56
CA ARG A 341 10.13 12.23 -4.35
C ARG A 341 10.09 10.76 -4.00
N CYS A 342 8.98 10.29 -3.49
CA CYS A 342 8.80 8.91 -3.04
C CYS A 342 7.80 8.18 -3.92
N GLY A 343 8.09 6.92 -4.23
CA GLY A 343 7.22 6.01 -4.96
C GLY A 343 6.67 4.93 -4.04
N PHE A 344 5.37 4.62 -4.16
CA PHE A 344 4.61 3.72 -3.32
C PHE A 344 3.79 2.73 -4.17
N LEU A 345 3.46 1.58 -3.62
CA LEU A 345 2.61 0.58 -4.28
C LEU A 345 1.17 1.09 -4.48
N GLY A 346 0.65 1.83 -3.52
CA GLY A 346 -0.68 2.40 -3.53
C GLY A 346 -0.84 3.45 -2.43
N LEU A 347 -2.08 3.89 -2.20
CA LEU A 347 -2.39 4.92 -1.20
C LEU A 347 -2.20 4.45 0.23
N LEU A 348 -2.62 3.24 0.55
CA LEU A 348 -2.44 2.70 1.90
C LEU A 348 -0.97 2.55 2.23
N HIS A 349 -0.15 2.10 1.27
CA HIS A 349 1.29 2.04 1.44
C HIS A 349 1.89 3.43 1.70
N MET A 350 1.47 4.45 0.95
CA MET A 350 1.87 5.85 1.16
C MET A 350 1.53 6.33 2.58
N ASP A 351 0.29 6.11 3.01
CA ASP A 351 -0.18 6.51 4.35
C ASP A 351 0.60 5.81 5.46
N VAL A 352 0.87 4.52 5.31
CA VAL A 352 1.66 3.74 6.27
C VAL A 352 3.08 4.28 6.40
N VAL A 353 3.75 4.53 5.28
CA VAL A 353 5.12 5.08 5.28
C VAL A 353 5.15 6.47 5.89
N GLN A 354 4.20 7.34 5.54
CA GLN A 354 4.10 8.68 6.13
C GLN A 354 3.90 8.60 7.64
N GLU A 355 2.94 7.81 8.12
CA GLU A 355 2.64 7.67 9.54
C GLU A 355 3.81 7.07 10.32
N ARG A 356 4.56 6.13 9.73
CA ARG A 356 5.80 5.60 10.32
C ARG A 356 6.87 6.66 10.44
N LEU A 357 7.08 7.50 9.41
CA LEU A 357 8.02 8.63 9.46
C LEU A 357 7.65 9.61 10.58
N GLU A 358 6.37 9.88 10.75
CA GLU A 358 5.87 10.78 11.79
C GLU A 358 6.02 10.19 13.20
N ARG A 359 5.63 8.92 13.41
CA ARG A 359 5.62 8.28 14.74
C ARG A 359 6.98 7.73 15.17
N GLU A 360 7.65 6.95 14.30
CA GLU A 360 8.91 6.27 14.66
C GLU A 360 10.10 7.24 14.67
N TYR A 361 10.06 8.27 13.80
CA TYR A 361 11.19 9.23 13.65
C TYR A 361 10.85 10.64 14.12
N ASN A 362 9.61 10.85 14.63
CA ASN A 362 9.14 12.16 15.11
C ASN A 362 9.33 13.30 14.11
N LEU A 363 9.12 13.01 12.83
CA LEU A 363 9.20 13.98 11.73
C LEU A 363 7.84 14.63 11.53
N LYS A 364 7.86 15.93 11.20
CA LYS A 364 6.67 16.65 10.73
C LYS A 364 6.83 16.91 9.24
N LEU A 365 5.94 16.34 8.44
CA LEU A 365 6.07 16.30 6.99
C LEU A 365 4.97 17.08 6.28
N ILE A 366 5.32 17.65 5.13
CA ILE A 366 4.38 18.13 4.13
C ILE A 366 4.41 17.11 2.99
N THR A 367 3.24 16.56 2.66
CA THR A 367 3.06 15.64 1.54
C THR A 367 2.40 16.39 0.39
N THR A 368 2.98 16.31 -0.80
CA THR A 368 2.34 16.85 -2.02
C THR A 368 1.24 15.91 -2.51
N ALA A 369 0.40 16.39 -3.43
CA ALA A 369 -0.62 15.55 -4.05
C ALA A 369 0.01 14.30 -4.70
N PRO A 370 -0.55 13.10 -4.48
CA PRO A 370 -0.11 11.91 -5.16
C PRO A 370 -0.32 12.04 -6.67
N SER A 371 0.59 11.49 -7.43
CA SER A 371 0.53 11.45 -8.90
C SER A 371 0.86 10.05 -9.40
N VAL A 372 0.54 9.79 -10.65
CA VAL A 372 0.89 8.56 -11.37
C VAL A 372 2.00 8.87 -12.38
N ILE A 373 2.64 7.83 -12.92
CA ILE A 373 3.58 8.00 -14.02
C ILE A 373 2.81 8.23 -15.32
N TYR A 374 3.08 9.35 -15.99
CA TYR A 374 2.62 9.62 -17.35
C TYR A 374 3.74 9.32 -18.34
N HIS A 375 3.42 8.66 -19.44
CA HIS A 375 4.32 8.55 -20.59
C HIS A 375 4.09 9.75 -21.50
N VAL A 376 5.09 10.61 -21.60
CA VAL A 376 5.03 11.84 -22.40
C VAL A 376 5.87 11.63 -23.65
N PHE A 377 5.22 11.61 -24.80
CA PHE A 377 5.86 11.52 -26.10
C PHE A 377 6.12 12.93 -26.62
N LYS A 378 7.39 13.24 -26.82
CA LYS A 378 7.80 14.55 -27.31
C LYS A 378 7.76 14.59 -28.85
N THR A 379 7.67 15.80 -29.40
CA THR A 379 7.69 16.05 -30.86
C THR A 379 9.00 15.66 -31.53
N ASP A 380 10.09 15.45 -30.79
CA ASP A 380 11.38 14.94 -31.25
C ASP A 380 11.45 13.39 -31.27
N GLY A 381 10.39 12.70 -30.88
CA GLY A 381 10.28 11.24 -30.84
C GLY A 381 10.80 10.60 -29.56
N GLU A 382 11.27 11.38 -28.59
CA GLU A 382 11.67 10.86 -27.29
C GLU A 382 10.43 10.61 -26.39
N MET A 383 10.39 9.46 -25.71
CA MET A 383 9.42 9.17 -24.65
C MET A 383 10.07 9.37 -23.30
N ILE A 384 9.46 10.16 -22.44
CA ILE A 384 9.87 10.35 -21.05
C ILE A 384 8.76 9.90 -20.10
N ALA A 385 9.14 9.27 -18.98
CA ALA A 385 8.24 8.97 -17.88
C ALA A 385 8.23 10.17 -16.91
N VAL A 386 7.05 10.72 -16.65
CA VAL A 386 6.87 11.90 -15.80
C VAL A 386 5.95 11.55 -14.65
N ASP A 387 6.47 11.54 -13.44
CA ASP A 387 5.72 11.32 -12.20
C ASP A 387 5.50 12.62 -11.41
N ASN A 388 6.35 13.64 -11.65
CA ASN A 388 6.24 14.96 -11.05
C ASN A 388 5.58 15.96 -12.02
N PRO A 389 4.41 16.56 -11.65
CA PRO A 389 3.77 17.58 -12.48
C PRO A 389 4.68 18.77 -12.84
N ALA A 390 5.66 19.11 -11.97
CA ALA A 390 6.59 20.21 -12.22
C ALA A 390 7.52 19.93 -13.42
N GLU A 391 7.80 18.67 -13.73
CA GLU A 391 8.70 18.24 -14.79
C GLU A 391 8.00 18.06 -16.14
N LEU A 392 6.66 18.25 -16.19
CA LEU A 392 5.92 18.13 -17.45
C LEU A 392 6.43 19.18 -18.46
N PRO A 393 6.90 18.76 -19.66
CA PRO A 393 7.36 19.70 -20.68
C PRO A 393 6.25 20.67 -21.14
N PRO A 394 6.61 21.83 -21.69
CA PRO A 394 5.62 22.72 -22.32
C PRO A 394 4.82 21.97 -23.39
N MET A 395 3.50 22.20 -23.44
CA MET A 395 2.58 21.51 -24.37
C MET A 395 3.01 21.61 -25.85
N THR A 396 3.76 22.64 -26.22
CA THR A 396 4.30 22.81 -27.58
C THR A 396 5.38 21.79 -27.96
N LYS A 397 5.98 21.12 -26.98
CA LYS A 397 6.99 20.07 -27.17
C LYS A 397 6.41 18.66 -26.98
N ILE A 398 5.14 18.55 -26.69
CA ILE A 398 4.45 17.27 -26.46
C ILE A 398 3.65 16.91 -27.72
N GLU A 399 3.86 15.70 -28.23
CA GLU A 399 3.04 15.11 -29.27
C GLU A 399 1.75 14.54 -28.69
N HIS A 400 1.89 13.68 -27.68
CA HIS A 400 0.77 13.15 -26.89
C HIS A 400 1.24 12.66 -25.51
N ILE A 401 0.27 12.44 -24.63
CA ILE A 401 0.48 11.90 -23.28
C ILE A 401 -0.30 10.60 -23.16
N GLU A 402 0.26 9.62 -22.47
CA GLU A 402 -0.42 8.41 -22.09
C GLU A 402 -0.49 8.32 -20.56
N GLU A 403 -1.65 7.88 -20.04
CA GLU A 403 -1.89 7.66 -18.62
C GLU A 403 -2.07 6.17 -18.31
N PRO A 404 -1.68 5.70 -17.11
CA PRO A 404 -1.88 4.32 -16.71
C PRO A 404 -3.37 4.04 -16.47
N ILE A 405 -3.83 2.92 -17.02
CA ILE A 405 -5.22 2.45 -16.89
C ILE A 405 -5.26 1.25 -15.96
N ALA A 406 -6.15 1.28 -15.01
CA ALA A 406 -6.47 0.15 -14.14
C ALA A 406 -7.72 -0.59 -14.66
N LYS A 407 -7.65 -1.92 -14.71
CA LYS A 407 -8.82 -2.78 -14.74
C LYS A 407 -9.32 -2.87 -13.30
N VAL A 408 -10.56 -2.49 -13.08
CA VAL A 408 -11.19 -2.40 -11.76
C VAL A 408 -12.35 -3.37 -11.68
N GLU A 409 -12.41 -4.14 -10.61
CA GLU A 409 -13.51 -5.05 -10.29
C GLU A 409 -14.20 -4.57 -9.01
N ILE A 410 -15.51 -4.33 -9.09
CA ILE A 410 -16.31 -3.80 -7.99
C ILE A 410 -17.44 -4.76 -7.70
N LEU A 411 -17.38 -5.42 -6.55
CA LEU A 411 -18.50 -6.19 -6.03
C LEU A 411 -19.44 -5.26 -5.26
N VAL A 412 -20.73 -5.30 -5.62
CA VAL A 412 -21.74 -4.40 -5.05
C VAL A 412 -23.11 -5.09 -4.96
N PRO A 413 -23.95 -4.76 -3.95
CA PRO A 413 -25.35 -5.18 -3.92
C PRO A 413 -26.11 -4.68 -5.16
N SER A 414 -27.01 -5.53 -5.69
CA SER A 414 -27.75 -5.29 -6.94
C SER A 414 -28.58 -4.00 -6.92
N ASP A 415 -29.09 -3.59 -5.76
CA ASP A 415 -29.84 -2.35 -5.55
C ASP A 415 -28.97 -1.08 -5.58
N MET A 416 -27.64 -1.21 -5.49
CA MET A 416 -26.69 -0.10 -5.47
C MET A 416 -25.87 0.04 -6.77
N VAL A 417 -26.09 -0.82 -7.75
CA VAL A 417 -25.36 -0.82 -9.04
C VAL A 417 -25.45 0.55 -9.72
N GLY A 418 -26.62 1.19 -9.71
CA GLY A 418 -26.80 2.50 -10.33
C GLY A 418 -25.89 3.59 -9.74
N ASN A 419 -25.71 3.60 -8.41
CA ASN A 419 -24.85 4.56 -7.73
C ASN A 419 -23.38 4.37 -8.10
N VAL A 420 -22.95 3.11 -8.23
CA VAL A 420 -21.58 2.79 -8.61
C VAL A 420 -21.33 3.15 -10.08
N MET A 421 -22.28 2.84 -10.98
CA MET A 421 -22.16 3.21 -12.39
C MET A 421 -22.03 4.73 -12.57
N GLU A 422 -22.83 5.53 -11.86
CA GLU A 422 -22.74 7.00 -11.89
C GLU A 422 -21.38 7.48 -11.36
N LEU A 423 -20.91 6.94 -10.23
CA LEU A 423 -19.60 7.29 -9.67
C LEU A 423 -18.47 7.01 -10.66
N VAL A 424 -18.44 5.81 -11.24
CA VAL A 424 -17.39 5.39 -12.17
C VAL A 424 -17.44 6.19 -13.47
N GLN A 425 -18.62 6.50 -13.99
CA GLN A 425 -18.78 7.33 -15.18
C GLN A 425 -18.24 8.75 -14.96
N ASN A 426 -18.47 9.33 -13.80
CA ASN A 426 -17.90 10.62 -13.42
C ASN A 426 -16.36 10.60 -13.28
N ARG A 427 -15.76 9.41 -13.16
CA ARG A 427 -14.32 9.14 -13.08
C ARG A 427 -13.73 8.61 -14.41
N ARG A 428 -14.35 8.91 -15.53
CA ARG A 428 -13.91 8.49 -16.88
C ARG A 428 -13.81 6.96 -17.04
N GLY A 429 -14.55 6.20 -16.22
CA GLY A 429 -14.52 4.74 -16.28
C GLY A 429 -15.23 4.22 -17.51
N GLU A 430 -14.57 3.28 -18.21
CA GLU A 430 -15.09 2.56 -19.36
C GLU A 430 -15.67 1.21 -18.91
N PHE A 431 -16.97 1.04 -19.03
CA PHE A 431 -17.65 -0.20 -18.70
C PHE A 431 -17.13 -1.37 -19.56
N GLN A 432 -16.83 -2.51 -18.91
CA GLN A 432 -16.39 -3.72 -19.58
C GLN A 432 -17.45 -4.84 -19.48
N THR A 433 -17.74 -5.30 -18.26
CA THR A 433 -18.70 -6.38 -18.03
C THR A 433 -19.47 -6.15 -16.73
N MET A 434 -20.64 -6.77 -16.66
CA MET A 434 -21.46 -6.87 -15.45
C MET A 434 -21.92 -8.32 -15.32
N THR A 435 -21.57 -8.95 -14.21
CA THR A 435 -21.89 -10.35 -13.92
C THR A 435 -22.66 -10.45 -12.62
N TYR A 436 -23.84 -11.04 -12.66
CA TYR A 436 -24.59 -11.36 -11.44
C TYR A 436 -23.98 -12.59 -10.80
N LEU A 437 -23.47 -12.45 -9.60
CA LEU A 437 -22.92 -13.55 -8.82
C LEU A 437 -24.04 -14.36 -8.17
N ASP A 438 -25.06 -13.65 -7.68
CA ASP A 438 -26.33 -14.18 -7.16
C ASP A 438 -27.45 -13.13 -7.37
N GLU A 439 -28.66 -13.39 -6.81
CA GLU A 439 -29.80 -12.48 -6.91
C GLU A 439 -29.55 -11.10 -6.24
N THR A 440 -28.60 -11.04 -5.32
CA THR A 440 -28.36 -9.87 -4.45
C THR A 440 -27.09 -9.11 -4.78
N ARG A 441 -26.11 -9.73 -5.49
CA ARG A 441 -24.80 -9.15 -5.74
C ARG A 441 -24.34 -9.23 -7.18
N VAL A 442 -23.66 -8.18 -7.57
CA VAL A 442 -23.18 -7.97 -8.94
C VAL A 442 -21.69 -7.62 -8.91
N ASP A 443 -20.94 -8.23 -9.80
CA ASP A 443 -19.57 -7.85 -10.13
C ASP A 443 -19.56 -6.93 -11.36
N LEU A 444 -18.97 -5.75 -11.20
CA LEU A 444 -18.83 -4.73 -12.22
C LEU A 444 -17.37 -4.57 -12.61
N SER A 445 -17.03 -4.88 -13.85
CA SER A 445 -15.69 -4.66 -14.38
C SER A 445 -15.61 -3.39 -15.21
N TYR A 446 -14.60 -2.55 -14.93
CA TYR A 446 -14.33 -1.29 -15.61
C TYR A 446 -12.86 -1.12 -15.94
N LYS A 447 -12.56 -0.28 -16.94
CA LYS A 447 -11.26 0.34 -17.11
C LYS A 447 -11.34 1.78 -16.64
N ILE A 448 -10.53 2.15 -15.66
CA ILE A 448 -10.51 3.50 -15.07
C ILE A 448 -9.08 4.03 -15.09
N PRO A 449 -8.83 5.28 -15.50
CA PRO A 449 -7.51 5.87 -15.32
C PRO A 449 -7.07 5.84 -13.87
N LEU A 450 -5.85 5.36 -13.60
CA LEU A 450 -5.35 5.21 -12.24
C LEU A 450 -5.38 6.53 -11.47
N ALA A 451 -5.12 7.65 -12.14
CA ALA A 451 -5.19 8.99 -11.56
C ALA A 451 -6.57 9.35 -10.99
N GLU A 452 -7.65 8.73 -11.48
CA GLU A 452 -9.01 8.97 -10.98
C GLU A 452 -9.36 8.07 -9.79
N ILE A 453 -8.54 7.02 -9.52
CA ILE A 453 -8.71 6.10 -8.39
C ILE A 453 -7.93 6.59 -7.17
N ILE A 454 -6.71 7.09 -7.36
CA ILE A 454 -5.78 7.48 -6.27
C ILE A 454 -6.22 8.70 -5.44
N PHE A 455 -7.28 9.37 -5.83
CA PHE A 455 -7.90 10.40 -4.99
C PHE A 455 -9.10 9.78 -4.25
N ASP A 456 -9.97 10.33 -3.72
CA ASP A 456 -11.11 9.94 -2.89
C ASP A 456 -12.08 8.86 -3.45
N PHE A 457 -11.71 8.12 -4.51
CA PHE A 457 -12.61 7.16 -5.16
C PHE A 457 -13.12 6.06 -4.22
N PHE A 458 -12.22 5.49 -3.40
CA PHE A 458 -12.57 4.42 -2.46
C PHE A 458 -13.55 4.90 -1.37
N ASP A 459 -13.33 6.10 -0.84
CA ASP A 459 -14.22 6.70 0.15
C ASP A 459 -15.59 7.04 -0.44
N LYS A 460 -15.62 7.55 -1.66
CA LYS A 460 -16.87 7.81 -2.39
C LYS A 460 -17.61 6.52 -2.74
N LEU A 461 -16.87 5.46 -3.12
CA LEU A 461 -17.45 4.15 -3.38
C LEU A 461 -18.11 3.59 -2.12
N LYS A 462 -17.40 3.61 -0.99
CA LYS A 462 -17.95 3.19 0.31
C LYS A 462 -19.17 4.02 0.70
N SER A 463 -19.10 5.34 0.54
CA SER A 463 -20.21 6.24 0.88
C SER A 463 -21.42 5.98 -0.01
N ALA A 464 -21.25 5.83 -1.33
CA ALA A 464 -22.31 5.57 -2.30
C ALA A 464 -22.99 4.20 -2.07
N THR A 465 -22.28 3.25 -1.46
CA THR A 465 -22.74 1.89 -1.23
C THR A 465 -22.92 1.56 0.25
N LYS A 466 -22.93 2.57 1.13
CA LYS A 466 -23.07 2.37 2.60
C LYS A 466 -22.04 1.38 3.19
N GLY A 467 -20.87 1.31 2.59
CA GLY A 467 -19.79 0.40 2.99
C GLY A 467 -19.87 -1.03 2.43
N TYR A 468 -20.88 -1.36 1.62
CA TYR A 468 -21.07 -2.72 1.12
C TYR A 468 -20.27 -3.06 -0.14
N ALA A 469 -19.76 -2.08 -0.89
CA ALA A 469 -18.94 -2.39 -2.06
C ALA A 469 -17.51 -2.72 -1.66
N SER A 470 -16.95 -3.71 -2.34
CA SER A 470 -15.51 -4.00 -2.33
C SER A 470 -14.91 -3.71 -3.69
N LEU A 471 -13.64 -3.30 -3.69
CA LEU A 471 -12.87 -2.89 -4.86
C LEU A 471 -11.58 -3.68 -4.93
N ASP A 472 -11.26 -4.17 -6.12
CA ASP A 472 -9.93 -4.63 -6.50
C ASP A 472 -9.52 -4.00 -7.83
N TYR A 473 -8.22 -3.79 -8.06
CA TYR A 473 -7.75 -3.22 -9.32
C TYR A 473 -6.36 -3.73 -9.71
N GLN A 474 -6.11 -3.79 -11.01
CA GLN A 474 -4.84 -4.17 -11.59
C GLN A 474 -4.50 -3.25 -12.74
N ILE A 475 -3.21 -2.90 -12.89
CA ILE A 475 -2.76 -2.08 -14.02
C ILE A 475 -2.87 -2.89 -15.31
N SER A 476 -3.60 -2.36 -16.30
CA SER A 476 -3.85 -3.01 -17.60
C SER A 476 -3.07 -2.39 -18.77
N GLY A 477 -2.20 -1.42 -18.50
CA GLY A 477 -1.39 -0.74 -19.51
C GLY A 477 -1.57 0.76 -19.53
N TYR A 478 -1.21 1.39 -20.64
CA TYR A 478 -1.27 2.84 -20.84
C TYR A 478 -2.21 3.18 -22.00
N GLN A 479 -2.88 4.32 -21.91
CA GLN A 479 -3.80 4.82 -22.93
C GLN A 479 -3.59 6.32 -23.15
N LYS A 480 -3.73 6.78 -24.41
CA LYS A 480 -3.66 8.21 -24.74
C LYS A 480 -4.71 9.02 -24.01
N THR A 481 -4.29 10.18 -23.52
CA THR A 481 -5.15 11.08 -22.75
C THR A 481 -4.91 12.54 -23.11
N ASP A 482 -5.95 13.37 -22.97
CA ASP A 482 -5.88 14.82 -23.04
C ASP A 482 -5.52 15.43 -21.67
N ALA A 483 -4.41 14.99 -21.07
CA ALA A 483 -3.93 15.51 -19.79
C ALA A 483 -3.28 16.88 -19.94
N VAL A 484 -3.49 17.74 -18.93
CA VAL A 484 -2.90 19.07 -18.86
C VAL A 484 -2.38 19.34 -17.45
N LYS A 485 -1.33 20.15 -17.34
CA LYS A 485 -0.84 20.64 -16.05
C LYS A 485 -1.73 21.77 -15.58
N LEU A 486 -2.26 21.62 -14.36
CA LEU A 486 -3.01 22.64 -13.64
C LEU A 486 -2.08 23.27 -12.60
N ASP A 487 -1.71 24.50 -12.82
CA ASP A 487 -0.82 25.28 -11.96
C ASP A 487 -1.64 26.18 -11.02
N ILE A 488 -1.16 26.32 -9.78
CA ILE A 488 -1.71 27.25 -8.79
C ILE A 488 -0.74 28.40 -8.56
N LEU A 489 -1.24 29.62 -8.72
CA LEU A 489 -0.46 30.84 -8.46
C LEU A 489 -1.07 31.57 -7.26
N LEU A 490 -0.23 31.92 -6.30
CA LEU A 490 -0.55 32.78 -5.17
C LEU A 490 0.14 34.11 -5.32
N ASN A 491 -0.62 35.20 -5.34
CA ASN A 491 -0.11 36.56 -5.55
C ASN A 491 0.65 36.75 -6.89
N GLY A 492 0.50 35.82 -7.83
CA GLY A 492 1.20 35.78 -9.11
C GLY A 492 2.40 34.83 -9.16
N ASP A 493 2.82 34.31 -8.02
CA ASP A 493 3.92 33.34 -7.93
C ASP A 493 3.41 31.93 -8.06
N LEU A 494 4.06 31.12 -8.87
CA LEU A 494 3.74 29.70 -9.04
C LEU A 494 4.11 28.90 -7.79
N ILE A 495 3.18 28.10 -7.29
CA ILE A 495 3.42 27.15 -6.21
C ILE A 495 3.49 25.74 -6.81
N ASP A 496 4.70 25.32 -7.13
CA ASP A 496 4.99 24.05 -7.81
C ASP A 496 4.42 22.82 -7.05
N ALA A 497 4.50 22.83 -5.73
CA ALA A 497 3.99 21.78 -4.86
C ALA A 497 2.45 21.62 -4.88
N LEU A 498 1.71 22.60 -5.42
CA LEU A 498 0.25 22.54 -5.62
C LEU A 498 -0.14 22.25 -7.09
N SER A 499 0.85 22.09 -7.97
CA SER A 499 0.60 21.73 -9.37
C SER A 499 0.18 20.26 -9.48
N ILE A 500 -0.82 19.98 -10.30
CA ILE A 500 -1.33 18.62 -10.57
C ILE A 500 -1.51 18.39 -12.07
N VAL A 501 -1.45 17.13 -12.49
CA VAL A 501 -1.86 16.74 -13.85
C VAL A 501 -3.30 16.26 -13.80
N VAL A 502 -4.14 16.82 -14.65
CA VAL A 502 -5.58 16.53 -14.71
C VAL A 502 -6.03 16.38 -16.18
N HIS A 503 -7.10 15.65 -16.40
CA HIS A 503 -7.72 15.62 -17.72
C HIS A 503 -8.29 17.00 -18.07
N LYS A 504 -8.12 17.42 -19.32
CA LYS A 504 -8.49 18.76 -19.82
C LYS A 504 -9.96 19.13 -19.57
N SER A 505 -10.88 18.16 -19.67
CA SER A 505 -12.31 18.39 -19.39
C SER A 505 -12.57 18.81 -17.94
N ASN A 506 -11.77 18.30 -17.00
CA ASN A 506 -11.95 18.50 -15.56
C ASN A 506 -11.12 19.67 -15.01
N ALA A 507 -10.19 20.21 -15.80
CA ALA A 507 -9.25 21.25 -15.36
C ALA A 507 -9.98 22.50 -14.80
N ALA A 508 -11.05 22.94 -15.44
CA ALA A 508 -11.77 24.14 -15.00
C ALA A 508 -12.55 23.93 -13.70
N SER A 509 -13.20 22.78 -13.52
CA SER A 509 -13.93 22.45 -12.28
C SER A 509 -12.97 22.24 -11.12
N ARG A 510 -11.93 21.41 -11.31
CA ARG A 510 -10.86 21.17 -10.32
C ARG A 510 -10.15 22.47 -9.91
N GLY A 511 -9.76 23.31 -10.88
CA GLY A 511 -9.11 24.58 -10.59
C GLY A 511 -10.00 25.53 -9.77
N ARG A 512 -11.31 25.53 -9.98
CA ARG A 512 -12.25 26.35 -9.22
C ARG A 512 -12.42 25.83 -7.79
N VAL A 513 -12.61 24.53 -7.61
CA VAL A 513 -12.75 23.90 -6.30
C VAL A 513 -11.47 24.13 -5.47
N LEU A 514 -10.30 23.89 -6.06
CA LEU A 514 -9.02 24.08 -5.39
C LEU A 514 -8.79 25.55 -4.99
N ALA A 515 -9.08 26.50 -5.88
CA ALA A 515 -8.95 27.92 -5.56
C ALA A 515 -9.90 28.36 -4.43
N LEU A 516 -11.13 27.84 -4.36
CA LEU A 516 -12.07 28.08 -3.27
C LEU A 516 -11.56 27.53 -1.94
N ARG A 517 -11.11 26.29 -1.91
CA ARG A 517 -10.55 25.68 -0.69
C ARG A 517 -9.33 26.41 -0.18
N LEU A 518 -8.37 26.71 -1.05
CA LEU A 518 -7.20 27.47 -0.68
C LEU A 518 -7.55 28.85 -0.09
N LYS A 519 -8.61 29.50 -0.59
CA LYS A 519 -9.11 30.75 -0.05
C LYS A 519 -9.61 30.62 1.40
N ASP A 520 -10.21 29.49 1.75
CA ASP A 520 -10.73 29.25 3.09
C ASP A 520 -9.62 28.83 4.08
N ILE A 521 -8.61 28.11 3.60
CA ILE A 521 -7.49 27.60 4.40
C ILE A 521 -6.42 28.67 4.62
N ILE A 522 -6.03 29.40 3.57
CA ILE A 522 -4.92 30.37 3.67
C ILE A 522 -5.39 31.58 4.49
N PRO A 523 -4.66 31.95 5.56
CA PRO A 523 -5.05 33.05 6.43
C PRO A 523 -4.98 34.39 5.71
N ARG A 524 -5.88 35.31 6.09
CA ARG A 524 -5.87 36.67 5.55
C ARG A 524 -4.56 37.37 5.87
N GLN A 525 -4.02 38.08 4.88
CA GLN A 525 -2.81 38.88 5.00
C GLN A 525 -3.14 40.38 5.11
N GLN A 526 -2.11 41.21 5.34
CA GLN A 526 -2.25 42.68 5.33
C GLN A 526 -2.57 43.26 3.94
N PHE A 527 -2.36 42.43 2.91
CA PHE A 527 -2.65 42.74 1.50
C PHE A 527 -3.60 41.70 0.91
N GLU A 528 -4.14 42.01 -0.24
CA GLU A 528 -5.01 41.10 -0.99
C GLU A 528 -4.19 40.03 -1.69
N VAL A 529 -4.57 38.76 -1.50
CA VAL A 529 -3.89 37.61 -2.12
C VAL A 529 -4.82 37.02 -3.18
N PRO A 530 -4.55 37.21 -4.47
CA PRO A 530 -5.22 36.50 -5.53
C PRO A 530 -4.69 35.07 -5.59
N ILE A 531 -5.62 34.11 -5.66
CA ILE A 531 -5.40 32.70 -5.94
C ILE A 531 -5.86 32.44 -7.35
N GLN A 532 -4.99 31.92 -8.21
CA GLN A 532 -5.29 31.68 -9.61
C GLN A 532 -4.96 30.24 -9.97
N ALA A 533 -5.87 29.57 -10.66
CA ALA A 533 -5.62 28.29 -11.29
C ALA A 533 -5.42 28.52 -12.79
N ALA A 534 -4.34 27.98 -13.34
CA ALA A 534 -3.96 28.20 -14.72
C ALA A 534 -3.59 26.90 -15.44
N VAL A 535 -3.84 26.85 -16.75
CA VAL A 535 -3.34 25.83 -17.67
C VAL A 535 -2.43 26.52 -18.69
N GLY A 536 -1.13 26.28 -18.58
CA GLY A 536 -0.14 27.07 -19.29
C GLY A 536 -0.23 28.57 -18.94
N SER A 537 -0.41 29.43 -19.93
CA SER A 537 -0.58 30.87 -19.71
C SER A 537 -2.01 31.32 -19.44
N LYS A 538 -3.00 30.41 -19.55
CA LYS A 538 -4.41 30.75 -19.43
C LYS A 538 -4.91 30.52 -18.01
N ILE A 539 -5.35 31.59 -17.34
CA ILE A 539 -6.05 31.52 -16.06
C ILE A 539 -7.47 31.01 -16.31
N ILE A 540 -7.83 29.90 -15.65
CA ILE A 540 -9.14 29.22 -15.80
C ILE A 540 -10.05 29.43 -14.58
N ALA A 541 -9.47 29.72 -13.39
CA ALA A 541 -10.22 30.08 -12.20
C ALA A 541 -9.45 31.10 -11.38
N ARG A 542 -10.18 31.95 -10.65
CA ARG A 542 -9.59 32.96 -9.78
C ARG A 542 -10.46 33.21 -8.57
N GLU A 543 -9.84 33.17 -7.40
CA GLU A 543 -10.41 33.58 -6.12
C GLU A 543 -9.51 34.64 -5.47
N THR A 544 -10.01 35.32 -4.45
CA THR A 544 -9.24 36.37 -3.81
C THR A 544 -9.48 36.39 -2.31
N ILE A 545 -8.38 36.28 -1.54
CA ILE A 545 -8.38 36.47 -0.09
C ILE A 545 -8.31 37.97 0.19
N LYS A 546 -9.36 38.53 0.84
CA LYS A 546 -9.41 39.93 1.17
C LYS A 546 -8.41 40.29 2.27
N ALA A 547 -7.71 41.42 2.10
CA ALA A 547 -6.79 41.94 3.11
C ALA A 547 -7.50 42.26 4.44
N TYR A 548 -6.77 42.20 5.55
CA TYR A 548 -7.23 42.78 6.80
C TYR A 548 -7.54 44.28 6.59
N LYS A 549 -8.73 44.71 6.99
CA LYS A 549 -9.11 46.12 6.99
C LYS A 549 -8.90 46.69 8.37
N LYS A 550 -7.88 47.54 8.52
CA LYS A 550 -7.76 48.44 9.68
C LYS A 550 -8.63 49.62 9.40
N ASP A 551 -9.58 49.93 10.28
CA ASP A 551 -10.38 51.14 10.17
C ASP A 551 -9.50 52.36 10.51
N VAL A 552 -8.88 52.93 9.46
CA VAL A 552 -8.03 54.12 9.58
C VAL A 552 -8.85 55.40 9.78
N LEU A 553 -10.19 55.30 9.62
CA LEU A 553 -11.10 56.42 9.78
C LEU A 553 -11.73 56.48 11.18
N ALA A 554 -11.59 55.45 12.02
CA ALA A 554 -12.17 55.38 13.36
C ALA A 554 -11.82 56.57 14.28
N LYS A 555 -10.64 57.18 14.05
CA LYS A 555 -10.16 58.35 14.81
C LYS A 555 -10.40 59.70 14.08
N CYS A 556 -11.14 59.71 12.96
CA CYS A 556 -11.44 60.92 12.21
C CYS A 556 -12.81 61.49 12.66
N TYR A 557 -12.77 62.36 13.67
CA TYR A 557 -13.90 63.15 14.08
C TYR A 557 -14.13 64.32 13.09
N GLY A 558 -15.33 64.50 12.57
CA GLY A 558 -15.73 65.64 11.74
C GLY A 558 -15.73 65.36 10.23
N GLY A 559 -16.31 66.29 9.47
CA GLY A 559 -16.58 66.21 8.04
C GLY A 559 -15.42 66.42 7.08
N ASP A 560 -14.15 66.33 7.52
CA ASP A 560 -12.97 66.55 6.65
C ASP A 560 -12.81 65.39 5.65
N VAL A 561 -13.44 65.53 4.51
CA VAL A 561 -13.42 64.58 3.39
C VAL A 561 -12.02 64.46 2.80
N SER A 562 -11.22 65.53 2.77
CA SER A 562 -9.90 65.55 2.19
C SER A 562 -8.92 64.71 3.03
N ARG A 563 -9.00 64.79 4.35
CA ARG A 563 -8.18 63.97 5.26
C ARG A 563 -8.54 62.51 5.22
N LYS A 564 -9.85 62.20 5.15
CA LYS A 564 -10.32 60.79 4.99
C LYS A 564 -9.80 60.19 3.69
N LYS A 565 -9.83 60.94 2.58
CA LYS A 565 -9.36 60.50 1.27
C LYS A 565 -7.83 60.25 1.28
N LYS A 566 -7.04 61.15 1.86
CA LYS A 566 -5.58 60.98 2.01
C LYS A 566 -5.22 59.77 2.87
N LEU A 567 -5.95 59.48 3.94
CA LEU A 567 -5.70 58.31 4.80
C LEU A 567 -5.99 57.01 4.07
N LEU A 568 -7.08 56.95 3.29
CA LEU A 568 -7.42 55.79 2.47
C LEU A 568 -6.40 55.57 1.34
N GLU A 569 -5.90 56.65 0.69
CA GLU A 569 -4.85 56.57 -0.33
C GLU A 569 -3.53 56.05 0.25
N LYS A 570 -3.08 56.59 1.39
CA LYS A 570 -1.90 56.05 2.10
C LYS A 570 -2.03 54.58 2.50
N GLN A 571 -3.23 54.18 2.94
CA GLN A 571 -3.52 52.76 3.24
C GLN A 571 -3.40 51.90 1.98
N LYS A 572 -3.96 52.38 0.85
CA LYS A 572 -3.90 51.68 -0.44
C LYS A 572 -2.46 51.56 -0.96
N GLU A 573 -1.66 52.62 -0.87
CA GLU A 573 -0.25 52.61 -1.24
C GLU A 573 0.57 51.66 -0.33
N GLY A 574 0.36 51.75 0.99
CA GLY A 574 1.02 50.85 1.95
C GLY A 574 0.72 49.39 1.66
N LYS A 575 -0.54 49.03 1.37
CA LYS A 575 -0.95 47.68 0.96
C LYS A 575 -0.28 47.24 -0.36
N LYS A 576 -0.16 48.17 -1.33
CA LYS A 576 0.50 47.88 -2.62
C LYS A 576 1.97 47.61 -2.44
N ARG A 577 2.67 48.34 -1.56
CA ARG A 577 4.08 48.08 -1.21
C ARG A 577 4.24 46.75 -0.47
N MET A 578 3.36 46.45 0.51
CA MET A 578 3.40 45.19 1.23
C MET A 578 3.13 43.99 0.30
N LYS A 579 2.28 44.15 -0.71
CA LYS A 579 2.02 43.12 -1.72
C LYS A 579 3.26 42.81 -2.58
N GLN A 580 4.12 43.80 -2.83
CA GLN A 580 5.35 43.62 -3.63
C GLN A 580 6.48 42.94 -2.86
N VAL A 581 6.47 43.00 -1.53
CA VAL A 581 7.58 42.54 -0.67
C VAL A 581 7.17 41.38 0.23
N GLY A 582 5.86 41.17 0.46
CA GLY A 582 5.37 40.16 1.38
C GLY A 582 5.26 38.78 0.72
N SER A 583 5.89 37.79 1.32
CA SER A 583 5.63 36.39 1.03
C SER A 583 4.29 35.97 1.66
N VAL A 584 3.56 35.08 0.99
CA VAL A 584 2.33 34.48 1.51
C VAL A 584 2.71 33.21 2.26
N GLU A 585 2.42 33.17 3.55
CA GLU A 585 2.61 31.95 4.34
C GLU A 585 1.51 30.95 3.99
N ILE A 586 1.91 29.76 3.54
CA ILE A 586 1.02 28.67 3.12
C ILE A 586 0.98 27.65 4.25
N PRO A 587 -0.15 27.46 4.95
CA PRO A 587 -0.24 26.44 5.98
C PRO A 587 -0.21 25.02 5.38
N GLN A 588 0.19 24.05 6.18
CA GLN A 588 0.32 22.65 5.76
C GLN A 588 -0.99 22.10 5.17
N GLU A 589 -2.11 22.46 5.76
CA GLU A 589 -3.44 22.04 5.33
C GLU A 589 -3.77 22.47 3.88
N ALA A 590 -3.11 23.51 3.36
CA ALA A 590 -3.29 23.95 1.99
C ALA A 590 -2.76 22.93 0.96
N PHE A 591 -1.69 22.22 1.29
CA PHE A 591 -1.14 21.16 0.42
C PHE A 591 -2.03 19.92 0.44
N MET A 592 -2.67 19.62 1.58
CA MET A 592 -3.64 18.54 1.71
C MET A 592 -5.00 18.86 1.04
N ALA A 593 -5.30 20.14 0.80
CA ALA A 593 -6.54 20.55 0.14
C ALA A 593 -6.67 20.02 -1.31
N VAL A 594 -5.54 19.71 -1.94
CA VAL A 594 -5.49 19.13 -3.30
C VAL A 594 -6.01 17.69 -3.32
N LEU A 595 -5.92 16.97 -2.18
CA LEU A 595 -6.25 15.55 -2.06
C LEU A 595 -7.75 15.26 -1.94
N LYS A 596 -8.55 16.28 -1.56
CA LYS A 596 -10.00 16.10 -1.34
C LYS A 596 -10.79 16.63 -2.53
N ASP A 597 -11.68 15.81 -3.07
CA ASP A 597 -12.79 16.26 -3.92
C ASP A 597 -14.04 16.47 -3.04
N ASP A 598 -14.94 17.37 -3.45
CA ASP A 598 -16.25 17.57 -2.80
C ASP A 598 -17.20 16.42 -3.13
#